data_e60938ce6c5e2b1c8d36a8a5497bafbc
#
_entry.id   e60938ce6c5e2b1c8d36a8a5497bafbc
#
_cell.length_a   1.000
_cell.length_b   1.000
_cell.length_c   1.000
_cell.angle_alpha   90.00
_cell.angle_beta   90.00
_cell.angle_gamma   90.00
#
_symmetry.space_group_name_H-M   'P 1'
#
loop_
_entity.id
_entity.type
_entity.pdbx_description
1 polymer ?
#
loop_
_entity_poly.entity_id
_entity_poly.type
_entity_poly.pdbx_seq_one_letter_code
_entity_poly.pdbx_strand_id
1 'polypeptide(L)'
;MARQHKSILFLFINGPHHVYHLVIPALRFAALNNKIETIFISGNPVNTQIINDTKAITGINNFTLVDIPLPLRYRLKNYKNRLYPPVYTRIKKIIKYLENANAIISTSHNFPDYLSRYKIKAPTLFYLYHGTGTREYGFETSLEKFDHILIPGKYHRDRLKESLSLKDDQIEMIGKPKLDYLKIKLSKNKKLFNNENPIFYYNPHWEIELSSYLKWKEIILQFFIKNKNYNLIFSPHPLVGHLSTKRGYEINEKDIAEDNILVDMGSNQCLDGTYTSIADIYIGDISSMVTEWVLQKPRPCIFINAHNVNWKNNENYYMWKFGKVVNELKEFKEAVTESISFNQYNEIQKILKSEFIFTADKSS
;
A
#
# COMPACT_ATOMS: atom_id res chain seq x y z
N MET A 1 15.51 41.02 13.01
CA MET A 1 15.01 39.68 13.29
C MET A 1 14.86 38.97 11.96
N ALA A 2 15.68 37.98 11.67
CA ALA A 2 15.53 37.17 10.46
C ALA A 2 14.15 36.49 10.53
N ARG A 3 13.32 36.63 9.49
CA ARG A 3 12.08 35.87 9.37
C ARG A 3 12.44 34.39 9.42
N GLN A 4 12.10 33.74 10.50
CA GLN A 4 12.26 32.29 10.63
C GLN A 4 11.39 31.64 9.54
N HIS A 5 12.01 31.22 8.43
CA HIS A 5 11.30 30.52 7.35
C HIS A 5 10.66 29.26 7.93
N LYS A 6 9.34 29.20 7.88
CA LYS A 6 8.61 27.99 8.29
C LYS A 6 8.90 26.90 7.27
N SER A 7 9.34 25.75 7.73
CA SER A 7 9.60 24.58 6.90
C SER A 7 8.81 23.35 7.34
N ILE A 8 8.35 22.59 6.36
CA ILE A 8 7.62 21.33 6.57
C ILE A 8 8.33 20.20 5.82
N LEU A 9 8.56 19.10 6.54
CA LEU A 9 9.21 17.91 5.99
C LEU A 9 8.19 16.82 5.67
N PHE A 10 8.27 16.27 4.47
CA PHE A 10 7.59 15.03 4.07
C PHE A 10 8.62 13.91 3.96
N LEU A 11 8.47 12.86 4.77
CA LEU A 11 9.47 11.81 4.91
C LEU A 11 9.16 10.60 4.04
N PHE A 12 9.82 10.49 2.91
CA PHE A 12 9.78 9.35 1.99
C PHE A 12 10.93 8.38 2.28
N ILE A 13 11.11 7.98 3.54
CA ILE A 13 12.24 7.17 4.01
C ILE A 13 11.89 5.71 4.26
N ASN A 14 10.63 5.35 4.14
CA ASN A 14 10.14 3.97 4.22
C ASN A 14 10.21 3.26 2.85
N GLY A 15 9.64 2.05 2.77
CA GLY A 15 9.56 1.32 1.50
C GLY A 15 8.71 2.06 0.44
N PRO A 16 8.90 1.74 -0.85
CA PRO A 16 8.21 2.42 -1.95
C PRO A 16 6.68 2.42 -1.87
N HIS A 17 6.08 1.39 -1.28
CA HIS A 17 4.62 1.32 -1.09
C HIS A 17 4.06 2.48 -0.25
N HIS A 18 4.85 3.06 0.68
CA HIS A 18 4.45 4.25 1.44
C HIS A 18 4.39 5.52 0.58
N VAL A 19 5.25 5.61 -0.44
CA VAL A 19 5.37 6.82 -1.28
C VAL A 19 4.04 7.14 -1.95
N TYR A 20 3.35 6.14 -2.47
CA TYR A 20 2.07 6.30 -3.16
C TYR A 20 0.94 6.88 -2.30
N HIS A 21 1.08 6.79 -0.97
CA HIS A 21 0.13 7.39 -0.02
C HIS A 21 0.47 8.84 0.30
N LEU A 22 1.76 9.20 0.27
CA LEU A 22 2.24 10.51 0.74
C LEU A 22 2.49 11.50 -0.40
N VAL A 23 2.82 11.05 -1.61
CA VAL A 23 3.32 11.92 -2.68
C VAL A 23 2.28 12.94 -3.16
N ILE A 24 1.02 12.54 -3.31
CA ILE A 24 -0.04 13.48 -3.75
C ILE A 24 -0.36 14.54 -2.69
N PRO A 25 -0.58 14.20 -1.40
CA PRO A 25 -0.71 15.20 -0.34
C PRO A 25 0.46 16.16 -0.27
N ALA A 26 1.69 15.64 -0.36
CA ALA A 26 2.90 16.46 -0.31
C ALA A 26 3.00 17.45 -1.48
N LEU A 27 2.73 16.99 -2.70
CA LEU A 27 2.74 17.86 -3.89
C LEU A 27 1.62 18.90 -3.85
N ARG A 28 0.40 18.52 -3.46
CA ARG A 28 -0.71 19.48 -3.31
C ARG A 28 -0.42 20.51 -2.23
N PHE A 29 0.15 20.09 -1.10
CA PHE A 29 0.57 21.01 -0.05
C PHE A 29 1.59 22.02 -0.59
N ALA A 30 2.62 21.56 -1.30
CA ALA A 30 3.63 22.42 -1.92
C ALA A 30 3.01 23.41 -2.92
N ALA A 31 2.05 22.97 -3.74
CA ALA A 31 1.37 23.83 -4.70
C ALA A 31 0.56 24.96 -4.05
N LEU A 32 -0.07 24.67 -2.91
CA LEU A 32 -0.97 25.61 -2.22
C LEU A 32 -0.25 26.56 -1.24
N ASN A 33 0.99 26.27 -0.86
CA ASN A 33 1.69 26.95 0.24
C ASN A 33 3.04 27.54 -0.16
N ASN A 34 3.05 28.51 -1.07
CA ASN A 34 4.28 29.15 -1.59
C ASN A 34 5.11 29.91 -0.52
N LYS A 35 4.55 30.19 0.66
CA LYS A 35 5.23 30.90 1.76
C LYS A 35 5.90 29.96 2.76
N ILE A 36 5.70 28.66 2.61
CA ILE A 36 6.23 27.62 3.50
C ILE A 36 7.23 26.81 2.70
N GLU A 37 8.45 26.67 3.19
CA GLU A 37 9.44 25.82 2.58
C GLU A 37 9.01 24.36 2.71
N THR A 38 8.76 23.72 1.60
CA THR A 38 8.34 22.32 1.56
C THR A 38 9.52 21.45 1.14
N ILE A 39 9.92 20.53 2.01
CA ILE A 39 11.11 19.69 1.82
C ILE A 39 10.67 18.21 1.79
N PHE A 40 11.02 17.52 0.71
CA PHE A 40 10.83 16.08 0.56
C PHE A 40 12.14 15.36 0.84
N ILE A 41 12.16 14.49 1.84
CA ILE A 41 13.33 13.68 2.18
C ILE A 41 13.15 12.29 1.60
N SER A 42 13.89 11.96 0.56
CA SER A 42 13.87 10.63 -0.05
C SER A 42 14.97 9.73 0.53
N GLY A 43 14.58 8.52 0.90
CA GLY A 43 15.47 7.54 1.55
C GLY A 43 16.04 6.45 0.64
N ASN A 44 15.65 6.41 -0.62
CA ASN A 44 16.20 5.47 -1.61
C ASN A 44 15.86 5.89 -3.05
N PRO A 45 16.62 5.42 -4.07
CA PRO A 45 16.43 5.81 -5.46
C PRO A 45 15.03 5.51 -6.03
N VAL A 46 14.38 4.44 -5.59
CA VAL A 46 13.02 4.08 -6.06
C VAL A 46 12.01 5.13 -5.58
N ASN A 47 12.11 5.56 -4.31
CA ASN A 47 11.25 6.62 -3.77
C ASN A 47 11.45 7.93 -4.54
N THR A 48 12.71 8.30 -4.81
CA THR A 48 13.08 9.48 -5.61
C THR A 48 12.46 9.41 -7.01
N GLN A 49 12.54 8.25 -7.65
CA GLN A 49 11.96 8.05 -8.98
C GLN A 49 10.44 8.24 -8.96
N ILE A 50 9.73 7.64 -8.01
CA ILE A 50 8.26 7.78 -7.88
C ILE A 50 7.87 9.26 -7.68
N ILE A 51 8.62 10.01 -6.86
CA ILE A 51 8.38 11.43 -6.63
C ILE A 51 8.56 12.21 -7.93
N ASN A 52 9.65 11.96 -8.67
CA ASN A 52 9.96 12.63 -9.93
C ASN A 52 8.93 12.29 -11.03
N ASP A 53 8.50 11.04 -11.14
CA ASP A 53 7.47 10.64 -12.10
C ASP A 53 6.14 11.32 -11.78
N THR A 54 5.78 11.42 -10.49
CA THR A 54 4.54 12.09 -10.06
C THR A 54 4.63 13.60 -10.27
N LYS A 55 5.79 14.20 -10.00
CA LYS A 55 6.10 15.60 -10.33
C LYS A 55 5.90 15.87 -11.82
N ALA A 56 6.45 15.01 -12.69
CA ALA A 56 6.33 15.16 -14.14
C ALA A 56 4.87 15.08 -14.63
N ILE A 57 4.05 14.23 -14.00
CA ILE A 57 2.62 14.08 -14.34
C ILE A 57 1.80 15.27 -13.87
N THR A 58 2.10 15.81 -12.66
CA THR A 58 1.30 16.87 -12.02
C THR A 58 1.78 18.27 -12.39
N GLY A 59 3.01 18.44 -12.88
CA GLY A 59 3.64 19.74 -13.14
C GLY A 59 4.04 20.52 -11.88
N ILE A 60 3.84 19.97 -10.68
CA ILE A 60 4.12 20.65 -9.40
C ILE A 60 5.60 20.51 -9.07
N ASN A 61 6.29 21.63 -8.86
CA ASN A 61 7.75 21.66 -8.66
C ASN A 61 8.25 22.60 -7.56
N ASN A 62 7.38 23.26 -6.81
CA ASN A 62 7.72 24.22 -5.75
C ASN A 62 8.06 23.54 -4.41
N PHE A 63 8.97 22.58 -4.43
CA PHE A 63 9.52 21.89 -3.26
C PHE A 63 11.01 21.58 -3.45
N THR A 64 11.71 21.40 -2.35
CA THR A 64 13.10 20.94 -2.33
C THR A 64 13.12 19.41 -2.13
N LEU A 65 13.74 18.67 -3.07
CA LEU A 65 13.95 17.23 -2.92
C LEU A 65 15.37 16.96 -2.41
N VAL A 66 15.45 16.32 -1.24
CA VAL A 66 16.71 15.92 -0.62
C VAL A 66 16.83 14.41 -0.69
N ASP A 67 17.80 13.94 -1.46
CA ASP A 67 18.06 12.53 -1.65
C ASP A 67 19.12 12.03 -0.65
N ILE A 68 18.75 11.06 0.18
CA ILE A 68 19.65 10.53 1.20
C ILE A 68 20.27 9.23 0.68
N PRO A 69 21.57 9.24 0.36
CA PRO A 69 22.22 8.06 -0.20
C PRO A 69 22.23 6.91 0.81
N LEU A 70 21.89 5.71 0.31
CA LEU A 70 22.00 4.49 1.10
C LEU A 70 23.45 4.24 1.55
N PRO A 71 23.66 3.71 2.76
CA PRO A 71 24.98 3.21 3.16
C PRO A 71 25.53 2.18 2.16
N LEU A 72 26.84 2.19 1.92
CA LEU A 72 27.47 1.36 0.88
C LEU A 72 27.09 -0.12 0.96
N ARG A 73 27.05 -0.68 2.19
CA ARG A 73 26.63 -2.06 2.42
C ARG A 73 25.24 -2.40 1.88
N TYR A 74 24.30 -1.44 1.92
CA TYR A 74 22.95 -1.62 1.39
C TYR A 74 22.91 -1.37 -0.10
N ARG A 75 23.74 -0.49 -0.64
CA ARG A 75 23.87 -0.27 -2.09
C ARG A 75 24.36 -1.53 -2.78
N LEU A 76 25.36 -2.22 -2.23
CA LEU A 76 25.90 -3.47 -2.75
C LEU A 76 24.91 -4.64 -2.65
N LYS A 77 24.12 -4.71 -1.57
CA LYS A 77 23.07 -5.73 -1.39
C LYS A 77 21.79 -5.46 -2.18
N ASN A 78 21.57 -4.22 -2.58
CA ASN A 78 20.33 -3.78 -3.24
C ASN A 78 20.37 -4.00 -4.76
N TYR A 79 21.17 -4.95 -5.22
CA TYR A 79 21.39 -5.26 -6.63
C TYR A 79 20.10 -5.52 -7.45
N LYS A 80 18.97 -5.80 -6.79
CA LYS A 80 17.66 -6.01 -7.44
C LYS A 80 16.54 -5.12 -6.90
N ASN A 81 16.84 -3.96 -6.31
CA ASN A 81 15.86 -3.03 -5.71
C ASN A 81 14.89 -3.65 -4.67
N ARG A 82 15.22 -4.82 -4.14
CA ARG A 82 14.37 -5.61 -3.24
C ARG A 82 14.66 -5.41 -1.75
N LEU A 83 15.65 -4.60 -1.39
CA LEU A 83 15.99 -4.34 0.01
C LEU A 83 15.38 -3.03 0.48
N TYR A 84 14.58 -3.10 1.52
CA TYR A 84 14.11 -1.94 2.27
C TYR A 84 15.05 -1.71 3.46
N PRO A 85 16.09 -0.84 3.34
CA PRO A 85 17.03 -0.63 4.43
C PRO A 85 16.29 -0.06 5.63
N PRO A 86 16.67 -0.45 6.85
CA PRO A 86 16.03 0.05 8.07
C PRO A 86 16.08 1.58 8.13
N VAL A 87 14.98 2.20 8.53
CA VAL A 87 14.80 3.67 8.57
C VAL A 87 15.90 4.36 9.39
N TYR A 88 16.31 3.79 10.52
CA TYR A 88 17.33 4.35 11.40
C TYR A 88 18.68 4.64 10.71
N THR A 89 18.97 3.95 9.60
CA THR A 89 20.22 4.15 8.85
C THR A 89 20.29 5.51 8.17
N ARG A 90 19.14 6.18 8.02
CA ARG A 90 19.00 7.49 7.37
C ARG A 90 18.78 8.63 8.36
N ILE A 91 18.19 8.35 9.52
CA ILE A 91 17.87 9.39 10.52
C ILE A 91 19.08 10.26 10.88
N LYS A 92 20.24 9.64 11.15
CA LYS A 92 21.45 10.41 11.45
C LYS A 92 21.85 11.42 10.38
N LYS A 93 21.54 11.12 9.11
CA LYS A 93 21.92 11.99 7.98
C LYS A 93 20.96 13.18 7.80
N ILE A 94 19.79 13.12 8.42
CA ILE A 94 18.74 14.14 8.28
C ILE A 94 18.49 14.92 9.57
N ILE A 95 19.26 14.68 10.65
CA ILE A 95 19.08 15.34 11.95
C ILE A 95 18.93 16.85 11.79
N LYS A 96 19.83 17.50 11.02
CA LYS A 96 19.78 18.95 10.78
C LYS A 96 18.45 19.42 10.17
N TYR A 97 17.84 18.63 9.29
CA TYR A 97 16.53 18.95 8.75
C TYR A 97 15.43 18.79 9.78
N LEU A 98 15.52 17.70 10.59
CA LEU A 98 14.51 17.41 11.64
C LEU A 98 14.50 18.49 12.72
N GLU A 99 15.67 18.98 13.15
CA GLU A 99 15.82 20.03 14.17
C GLU A 99 15.31 21.40 13.72
N ASN A 100 15.37 21.69 12.43
CA ASN A 100 14.94 22.98 11.85
C ASN A 100 13.50 22.97 11.32
N ALA A 101 12.83 21.81 11.33
CA ALA A 101 11.45 21.72 10.84
C ALA A 101 10.43 22.26 11.84
N ASN A 102 9.38 22.93 11.35
CA ASN A 102 8.22 23.29 12.15
C ASN A 102 7.22 22.11 12.25
N ALA A 103 7.11 21.33 11.17
CA ALA A 103 6.28 20.14 11.15
C ALA A 103 6.91 19.02 10.33
N ILE A 104 6.60 17.77 10.68
CA ILE A 104 7.06 16.58 9.98
C ILE A 104 5.87 15.66 9.70
N ILE A 105 5.72 15.25 8.46
CA ILE A 105 4.74 14.26 8.04
C ILE A 105 5.46 12.93 7.78
N SER A 106 5.06 11.88 8.51
CA SER A 106 5.62 10.53 8.41
C SER A 106 4.53 9.48 8.21
N THR A 107 4.86 8.44 7.45
CA THR A 107 4.03 7.23 7.33
C THR A 107 4.56 6.07 8.18
N SER A 108 5.53 6.34 9.07
CA SER A 108 6.15 5.37 9.98
C SER A 108 5.64 5.59 11.40
N HIS A 109 4.88 4.65 11.94
CA HIS A 109 4.29 4.75 13.29
C HIS A 109 5.34 4.86 14.41
N ASN A 110 6.53 4.30 14.20
CA ASN A 110 7.64 4.32 15.15
C ASN A 110 8.59 5.52 14.97
N PHE A 111 8.24 6.51 14.14
CA PHE A 111 9.09 7.67 13.88
C PHE A 111 9.40 8.51 15.15
N PRO A 112 8.45 8.74 16.07
CA PRO A 112 8.72 9.47 17.31
C PRO A 112 9.82 8.82 18.19
N ASP A 113 9.95 7.49 18.15
CA ASP A 113 11.00 6.78 18.90
C ASP A 113 12.40 7.11 18.37
N TYR A 114 12.54 7.36 17.06
CA TYR A 114 13.80 7.84 16.51
C TYR A 114 14.14 9.25 16.98
N LEU A 115 13.16 10.16 17.06
CA LEU A 115 13.38 11.51 17.58
C LEU A 115 13.86 11.45 19.03
N SER A 116 13.17 10.68 19.87
CA SER A 116 13.54 10.46 21.28
C SER A 116 14.94 9.88 21.41
N ARG A 117 15.28 8.86 20.63
CA ARG A 117 16.58 8.21 20.63
C ARG A 117 17.75 9.16 20.30
N TYR A 118 17.51 10.09 19.37
CA TYR A 118 18.51 11.08 18.96
C TYR A 118 18.39 12.40 19.72
N LYS A 119 17.51 12.49 20.74
CA LYS A 119 17.28 13.68 21.56
C LYS A 119 16.92 14.92 20.71
N ILE A 120 16.20 14.71 19.62
CA ILE A 120 15.73 15.78 18.76
C ILE A 120 14.47 16.36 19.38
N LYS A 121 14.44 17.69 19.59
CA LYS A 121 13.23 18.37 20.02
C LYS A 121 12.17 18.20 18.93
N ALA A 122 11.07 17.57 19.31
CA ALA A 122 10.03 17.24 18.34
C ALA A 122 9.35 18.53 17.81
N PRO A 123 9.33 18.74 16.49
CA PRO A 123 8.39 19.66 15.86
C PRO A 123 6.98 19.04 15.90
N THR A 124 5.96 19.74 15.37
CA THR A 124 4.62 19.14 15.22
C THR A 124 4.67 17.88 14.35
N LEU A 125 4.20 16.76 14.87
CA LEU A 125 4.28 15.46 14.21
C LEU A 125 2.93 15.03 13.64
N PHE A 126 2.91 14.76 12.35
CA PHE A 126 1.77 14.21 11.64
C PHE A 126 2.06 12.76 11.23
N TYR A 127 1.17 11.85 11.61
CA TYR A 127 1.17 10.50 11.06
C TYR A 127 0.16 10.40 9.94
N LEU A 128 0.59 9.97 8.77
CA LEU A 128 -0.31 9.67 7.66
C LEU A 128 -0.46 8.16 7.51
N TYR A 129 -1.69 7.69 7.67
CA TYR A 129 -2.02 6.28 7.50
C TYR A 129 -1.73 5.82 6.06
N HIS A 130 -0.88 4.82 5.91
CA HIS A 130 -0.55 4.27 4.59
C HIS A 130 -1.38 3.03 4.24
N GLY A 131 -1.87 2.29 5.24
CA GLY A 131 -2.73 1.12 5.07
C GLY A 131 -4.21 1.42 5.30
N THR A 132 -5.06 0.53 4.85
CA THR A 132 -6.49 0.47 5.19
C THR A 132 -6.83 -0.92 5.73
N GLY A 133 -5.82 -1.64 6.24
CA GLY A 133 -5.99 -2.95 6.82
C GLY A 133 -6.85 -2.92 8.08
N THR A 134 -7.48 -4.04 8.38
CA THR A 134 -8.33 -4.24 9.55
C THR A 134 -7.61 -5.01 10.66
N ARG A 135 -6.40 -5.47 10.39
CA ARG A 135 -5.57 -6.24 11.33
C ARG A 135 -5.11 -5.35 12.49
N GLU A 136 -4.77 -5.97 13.62
CA GLU A 136 -4.23 -5.27 14.81
C GLU A 136 -2.98 -4.44 14.49
N TYR A 137 -2.18 -4.89 13.54
CA TYR A 137 -1.05 -4.13 13.00
C TYR A 137 -1.57 -2.84 12.34
N GLY A 138 -1.15 -1.70 12.88
CA GLY A 138 -1.58 -0.37 12.43
C GLY A 138 -2.31 0.42 13.53
N PHE A 139 -2.58 -0.21 14.69
CA PHE A 139 -3.23 0.42 15.85
C PHE A 139 -2.32 0.38 17.09
N GLU A 140 -1.01 0.57 16.87
CA GLU A 140 0.01 0.51 17.92
C GLU A 140 0.03 1.76 18.80
N THR A 141 0.35 1.59 20.08
CA THR A 141 0.45 2.67 21.08
C THR A 141 1.47 3.75 20.71
N SER A 142 2.41 3.47 19.82
CA SER A 142 3.35 4.48 19.30
C SER A 142 2.65 5.65 18.60
N LEU A 143 1.41 5.46 18.12
CA LEU A 143 0.60 6.50 17.47
C LEU A 143 0.19 7.61 18.47
N GLU A 144 0.08 7.32 19.75
CA GLU A 144 -0.23 8.32 20.80
C GLU A 144 0.84 9.42 20.93
N LYS A 145 2.03 9.19 20.34
CA LYS A 145 3.16 10.14 20.35
C LYS A 145 3.11 11.16 19.20
N PHE A 146 2.12 11.07 18.32
CA PHE A 146 1.91 12.05 17.25
C PHE A 146 0.91 13.12 17.69
N ASP A 147 1.14 14.36 17.26
CA ASP A 147 0.21 15.47 17.51
C ASP A 147 -1.05 15.31 16.65
N HIS A 148 -0.91 14.83 15.43
CA HIS A 148 -2.01 14.61 14.49
C HIS A 148 -1.90 13.27 13.76
N ILE A 149 -3.04 12.58 13.62
CA ILE A 149 -3.15 11.30 12.92
C ILE A 149 -4.15 11.46 11.77
N LEU A 150 -3.64 11.42 10.55
CA LEU A 150 -4.40 11.58 9.32
C LEU A 150 -4.86 10.21 8.83
N ILE A 151 -6.17 9.94 8.90
CA ILE A 151 -6.76 8.62 8.68
C ILE A 151 -7.68 8.57 7.47
N PRO A 152 -7.92 7.36 6.91
CA PRO A 152 -8.78 7.22 5.73
C PRO A 152 -10.26 7.53 5.98
N GLY A 153 -10.83 7.10 7.09
CA GLY A 153 -12.27 7.25 7.32
C GLY A 153 -12.73 6.79 8.70
N LYS A 154 -14.05 6.73 8.86
CA LYS A 154 -14.75 6.48 10.13
C LYS A 154 -14.31 5.18 10.81
N TYR A 155 -14.20 4.06 10.07
CA TYR A 155 -13.75 2.79 10.61
C TYR A 155 -12.43 2.91 11.38
N HIS A 156 -11.44 3.60 10.80
CA HIS A 156 -10.13 3.78 11.43
C HIS A 156 -10.21 4.69 12.66
N ARG A 157 -11.04 5.74 12.60
CA ARG A 157 -11.26 6.61 13.75
C ARG A 157 -11.84 5.86 14.94
N ASP A 158 -12.91 5.12 14.70
CA ASP A 158 -13.62 4.41 15.75
C ASP A 158 -12.69 3.35 16.38
N ARG A 159 -11.97 2.60 15.57
CA ARG A 159 -11.00 1.59 16.02
C ARG A 159 -9.81 2.18 16.80
N LEU A 160 -9.30 3.33 16.36
CA LEU A 160 -8.22 4.02 17.09
C LEU A 160 -8.68 4.47 18.48
N LYS A 161 -9.91 5.00 18.59
CA LYS A 161 -10.48 5.42 19.87
C LYS A 161 -10.75 4.26 20.82
N GLU A 162 -11.11 3.10 20.30
CA GLU A 162 -11.29 1.87 21.10
C GLU A 162 -9.97 1.31 21.61
N SER A 163 -8.90 1.45 20.84
CA SER A 163 -7.61 0.79 21.11
C SER A 163 -6.59 1.69 21.81
N LEU A 164 -6.70 3.02 21.67
CA LEU A 164 -5.70 3.99 22.09
C LEU A 164 -6.32 5.18 22.84
N SER A 165 -5.50 5.82 23.68
CA SER A 165 -5.89 7.02 24.45
C SER A 165 -5.66 8.31 23.64
N LEU A 166 -6.41 8.46 22.55
CA LEU A 166 -6.29 9.61 21.64
C LEU A 166 -7.39 10.64 21.89
N LYS A 167 -7.04 11.92 21.76
CA LYS A 167 -8.00 13.03 21.78
C LYS A 167 -8.67 13.17 20.42
N ASP A 168 -9.86 13.77 20.41
CA ASP A 168 -10.63 13.98 19.19
C ASP A 168 -9.91 14.90 18.18
N ASP A 169 -9.23 15.91 18.67
CA ASP A 169 -8.46 16.89 17.89
C ASP A 169 -7.13 16.33 17.32
N GLN A 170 -6.70 15.16 17.78
CA GLN A 170 -5.56 14.46 17.22
C GLN A 170 -5.89 13.66 15.95
N ILE A 171 -7.18 13.39 15.68
CA ILE A 171 -7.59 12.49 14.60
C ILE A 171 -8.31 13.26 13.51
N GLU A 172 -7.77 13.27 12.30
CA GLU A 172 -8.36 13.90 11.13
C GLU A 172 -8.64 12.90 10.01
N MET A 173 -9.87 12.90 9.51
CA MET A 173 -10.25 12.06 8.37
C MET A 173 -9.94 12.80 7.06
N ILE A 174 -9.04 12.24 6.26
CA ILE A 174 -8.55 12.85 5.01
C ILE A 174 -8.87 12.03 3.75
N GLY A 175 -9.52 10.88 3.91
CA GLY A 175 -9.68 9.92 2.83
C GLY A 175 -8.42 9.10 2.55
N LYS A 176 -8.32 8.52 1.35
CA LYS A 176 -7.20 7.68 0.94
C LYS A 176 -6.41 8.29 -0.22
N PRO A 177 -5.31 9.00 0.04
CA PRO A 177 -4.55 9.72 -0.99
C PRO A 177 -4.00 8.84 -2.13
N LYS A 178 -3.73 7.56 -1.88
CA LYS A 178 -3.32 6.63 -2.94
C LYS A 178 -4.37 6.48 -4.03
N LEU A 179 -5.67 6.60 -3.71
CA LEU A 179 -6.73 6.58 -4.73
C LEU A 179 -6.63 7.80 -5.66
N ASP A 180 -6.20 8.95 -5.16
CA ASP A 180 -5.97 10.13 -6.02
C ASP A 180 -4.76 9.94 -6.92
N TYR A 181 -3.68 9.33 -6.39
CA TYR A 181 -2.54 8.92 -7.21
C TYR A 181 -2.98 8.00 -8.37
N LEU A 182 -3.81 7.00 -8.07
CA LEU A 182 -4.33 6.08 -9.09
C LEU A 182 -5.13 6.79 -10.17
N LYS A 183 -6.01 7.73 -9.82
CA LYS A 183 -6.79 8.51 -10.81
C LYS A 183 -5.88 9.26 -11.79
N ILE A 184 -4.80 9.86 -11.29
CA ILE A 184 -3.82 10.60 -12.11
C ILE A 184 -3.06 9.64 -13.02
N LYS A 185 -2.68 8.48 -12.53
CA LYS A 185 -1.89 7.49 -13.27
C LYS A 185 -2.70 6.76 -14.35
N LEU A 186 -3.96 6.41 -14.06
CA LEU A 186 -4.83 5.63 -14.95
C LEU A 186 -5.17 6.31 -16.28
N SER A 187 -4.92 7.62 -16.40
CA SER A 187 -5.03 8.31 -17.68
C SER A 187 -4.07 7.78 -18.76
N LYS A 188 -3.16 6.86 -18.43
CA LYS A 188 -2.16 6.25 -19.32
C LYS A 188 -2.27 4.72 -19.35
N ASN A 189 -3.47 4.17 -19.49
CA ASN A 189 -3.69 2.71 -19.49
C ASN A 189 -2.82 1.97 -20.49
N LYS A 190 -2.01 1.03 -19.99
CA LYS A 190 -1.25 0.08 -20.79
C LYS A 190 -2.01 -1.24 -20.83
N LYS A 191 -2.35 -1.71 -22.04
CA LYS A 191 -2.92 -3.05 -22.25
C LYS A 191 -1.86 -4.11 -21.86
N LEU A 192 -2.19 -5.04 -20.96
CA LEU A 192 -1.27 -6.08 -20.48
C LEU A 192 -1.38 -7.38 -21.28
N PHE A 193 -2.54 -7.67 -21.85
CA PHE A 193 -2.81 -8.87 -22.64
C PHE A 193 -3.28 -8.48 -24.04
N ASN A 194 -3.05 -9.34 -25.04
CA ASN A 194 -3.44 -9.10 -26.42
C ASN A 194 -4.90 -9.50 -26.72
N ASN A 195 -5.70 -9.75 -25.70
CA ASN A 195 -7.10 -10.15 -25.79
C ASN A 195 -7.95 -9.35 -24.79
N GLU A 196 -9.28 -9.57 -24.81
CA GLU A 196 -10.25 -8.92 -23.92
C GLU A 196 -10.84 -9.90 -22.88
N ASN A 197 -10.18 -11.02 -22.63
CA ASN A 197 -10.63 -11.98 -21.65
C ASN A 197 -10.59 -11.41 -20.22
N PRO A 198 -11.48 -11.86 -19.31
CA PRO A 198 -11.48 -11.43 -17.92
C PRO A 198 -10.11 -11.63 -17.27
N ILE A 199 -9.65 -10.61 -16.54
CA ILE A 199 -8.35 -10.58 -15.90
C ILE A 199 -8.50 -10.88 -14.41
N PHE A 200 -7.92 -11.97 -13.97
CA PHE A 200 -7.81 -12.35 -12.57
C PHE A 200 -6.48 -11.88 -12.01
N TYR A 201 -6.48 -11.37 -10.78
CA TYR A 201 -5.29 -10.90 -10.07
C TYR A 201 -5.06 -11.76 -8.84
N TYR A 202 -4.09 -12.67 -8.89
CA TYR A 202 -3.70 -13.51 -7.75
C TYR A 202 -2.55 -12.89 -6.99
N ASN A 203 -2.83 -12.46 -5.75
CA ASN A 203 -1.89 -11.77 -4.87
C ASN A 203 -1.80 -12.45 -3.49
N PRO A 204 -1.12 -13.58 -3.36
CA PRO A 204 -0.94 -14.27 -2.08
C PRO A 204 -0.02 -13.50 -1.13
N HIS A 205 -0.27 -13.65 0.18
CA HIS A 205 0.49 -13.04 1.26
C HIS A 205 1.92 -13.59 1.36
N TRP A 206 2.80 -12.87 2.04
CA TRP A 206 4.20 -13.27 2.20
C TRP A 206 4.47 -14.14 3.45
N GLU A 207 3.63 -14.07 4.48
CA GLU A 207 3.73 -14.93 5.67
C GLU A 207 3.13 -16.30 5.37
N ILE A 208 3.89 -17.38 5.61
CA ILE A 208 3.50 -18.74 5.23
C ILE A 208 2.18 -19.15 5.89
N GLU A 209 2.04 -18.83 7.16
CA GLU A 209 0.90 -19.20 8.00
C GLU A 209 -0.40 -18.51 7.56
N LEU A 210 -0.29 -17.45 6.78
CA LEU A 210 -1.42 -16.68 6.26
C LEU A 210 -1.58 -16.83 4.75
N SER A 211 -0.58 -17.44 4.08
CA SER A 211 -0.47 -17.43 2.63
C SER A 211 -1.05 -18.68 1.98
N SER A 212 -1.78 -18.48 0.91
CA SER A 212 -2.18 -19.54 -0.02
C SER A 212 -1.05 -19.99 -0.95
N TYR A 213 0.06 -19.23 -1.03
CA TYR A 213 1.11 -19.39 -2.03
C TYR A 213 1.62 -20.85 -2.15
N LEU A 214 2.11 -21.45 -1.05
CA LEU A 214 2.73 -22.79 -1.10
C LEU A 214 1.75 -23.89 -1.51
N LYS A 215 0.50 -23.79 -1.06
CA LYS A 215 -0.50 -24.86 -1.26
C LYS A 215 -1.27 -24.67 -2.58
N TRP A 216 -1.45 -23.43 -3.03
CA TRP A 216 -2.40 -23.14 -4.10
C TRP A 216 -1.78 -22.57 -5.37
N LYS A 217 -0.53 -22.07 -5.34
CA LYS A 217 0.05 -21.45 -6.55
C LYS A 217 0.01 -22.38 -7.76
N GLU A 218 0.43 -23.63 -7.57
CA GLU A 218 0.47 -24.61 -8.67
C GLU A 218 -0.94 -24.95 -9.16
N ILE A 219 -1.87 -25.13 -8.24
CA ILE A 219 -3.28 -25.40 -8.55
C ILE A 219 -3.88 -24.28 -9.41
N ILE A 220 -3.63 -23.01 -9.01
CA ILE A 220 -4.14 -21.84 -9.72
C ILE A 220 -3.45 -21.70 -11.08
N LEU A 221 -2.13 -21.81 -11.15
CA LEU A 221 -1.40 -21.74 -12.41
C LEU A 221 -1.89 -22.79 -13.42
N GLN A 222 -2.00 -24.04 -12.99
CA GLN A 222 -2.51 -25.13 -13.83
C GLN A 222 -3.97 -24.92 -14.28
N PHE A 223 -4.79 -24.28 -13.43
CA PHE A 223 -6.14 -23.89 -13.82
C PHE A 223 -6.13 -22.89 -14.97
N PHE A 224 -5.33 -21.82 -14.91
CA PHE A 224 -5.27 -20.79 -15.95
C PHE A 224 -4.51 -21.27 -17.20
N ILE A 225 -3.52 -22.15 -17.08
CA ILE A 225 -2.88 -22.82 -18.22
C ILE A 225 -3.91 -23.58 -19.05
N LYS A 226 -4.86 -24.26 -18.39
CA LYS A 226 -5.90 -25.06 -19.06
C LYS A 226 -7.10 -24.22 -19.55
N ASN A 227 -7.30 -23.02 -19.02
CA ASN A 227 -8.47 -22.18 -19.31
C ASN A 227 -8.03 -20.86 -19.97
N LYS A 228 -7.69 -20.92 -21.28
CA LYS A 228 -7.14 -19.80 -22.06
C LYS A 228 -8.11 -18.65 -22.31
N ASN A 229 -9.39 -18.81 -21.99
CA ASN A 229 -10.42 -17.78 -22.03
C ASN A 229 -10.38 -16.85 -20.81
N TYR A 230 -9.40 -17.01 -19.91
CA TYR A 230 -9.13 -16.16 -18.76
C TYR A 230 -7.67 -15.71 -18.76
N ASN A 231 -7.43 -14.48 -18.32
CA ASN A 231 -6.09 -13.94 -18.09
C ASN A 231 -5.77 -13.98 -16.59
N LEU A 232 -4.53 -14.28 -16.25
CA LEU A 232 -4.01 -14.25 -14.88
C LEU A 232 -2.86 -13.27 -14.75
N ILE A 233 -2.97 -12.33 -13.81
CA ILE A 233 -1.84 -11.60 -13.25
C ILE A 233 -1.46 -12.33 -11.95
N PHE A 234 -0.36 -13.06 -11.97
CA PHE A 234 0.20 -13.69 -10.78
C PHE A 234 1.29 -12.79 -10.19
N SER A 235 0.94 -12.06 -9.15
CA SER A 235 1.84 -11.11 -8.51
C SER A 235 1.74 -11.25 -6.99
N PRO A 236 2.53 -12.14 -6.40
CA PRO A 236 2.56 -12.32 -4.95
C PRO A 236 3.10 -11.07 -4.26
N HIS A 237 2.87 -11.00 -2.95
CA HIS A 237 3.38 -9.88 -2.15
C HIS A 237 4.90 -9.72 -2.37
N PRO A 238 5.44 -8.49 -2.56
CA PRO A 238 6.85 -8.27 -2.91
C PRO A 238 7.88 -8.84 -1.93
N LEU A 239 7.47 -9.18 -0.71
CA LEU A 239 8.33 -9.88 0.25
C LEU A 239 8.42 -11.40 0.02
N VAL A 240 7.56 -11.97 -0.84
CA VAL A 240 7.70 -13.35 -1.29
C VAL A 240 8.99 -13.46 -2.09
N GLY A 241 9.85 -14.42 -1.74
CA GLY A 241 11.17 -14.56 -2.37
C GLY A 241 12.20 -13.49 -1.99
N HIS A 242 11.88 -12.60 -1.03
CA HIS A 242 12.85 -11.64 -0.54
C HIS A 242 13.98 -12.33 0.23
N LEU A 243 15.23 -11.92 -0.04
CA LEU A 243 16.44 -12.52 0.58
C LEU A 243 16.42 -12.53 2.12
N SER A 244 15.70 -11.59 2.76
CA SER A 244 15.57 -11.55 4.21
C SER A 244 14.63 -12.61 4.77
N THR A 245 13.73 -13.17 3.98
CA THR A 245 12.76 -14.17 4.42
C THR A 245 13.30 -15.59 4.32
N LYS A 246 14.44 -15.82 3.65
CA LYS A 246 15.13 -17.12 3.47
C LYS A 246 14.21 -18.29 3.07
N ARG A 247 13.06 -18.00 2.49
CA ARG A 247 12.01 -18.98 2.27
C ARG A 247 11.91 -19.18 0.77
N GLY A 248 12.33 -20.34 0.27
CA GLY A 248 12.39 -20.75 -1.12
C GLY A 248 11.09 -20.66 -1.91
N TYR A 249 10.66 -19.43 -2.17
CA TYR A 249 9.48 -19.09 -2.95
C TYR A 249 9.83 -18.75 -4.40
N GLU A 250 10.82 -19.37 -4.96
CA GLU A 250 11.23 -19.06 -6.31
C GLU A 250 10.26 -19.69 -7.32
N ILE A 251 9.56 -18.84 -8.04
CA ILE A 251 9.07 -19.17 -9.38
C ILE A 251 10.09 -18.56 -10.33
N ASN A 252 10.65 -19.37 -11.21
CA ASN A 252 11.34 -18.86 -12.36
C ASN A 252 10.25 -18.37 -13.33
N GLU A 253 10.16 -17.06 -13.54
CA GLU A 253 9.19 -16.45 -14.47
C GLU A 253 9.28 -17.06 -15.88
N LYS A 254 10.46 -17.61 -16.23
CA LYS A 254 10.71 -18.28 -17.51
C LYS A 254 10.06 -19.67 -17.61
N ASP A 255 9.65 -20.26 -16.48
CA ASP A 255 9.01 -21.58 -16.48
C ASP A 255 7.51 -21.49 -16.81
N ILE A 256 6.95 -20.27 -16.92
CA ILE A 256 5.54 -20.02 -17.25
C ILE A 256 5.51 -19.16 -18.52
N ALA A 257 5.63 -19.81 -19.67
CA ALA A 257 5.59 -19.18 -21.00
C ALA A 257 4.17 -19.29 -21.60
N GLU A 258 3.19 -18.61 -20.97
CA GLU A 258 1.79 -18.64 -21.39
C GLU A 258 1.26 -17.24 -21.68
N ASP A 259 0.70 -17.00 -22.87
CA ASP A 259 0.25 -15.68 -23.33
C ASP A 259 -0.86 -15.06 -22.45
N ASN A 260 -1.60 -15.90 -21.73
CA ASN A 260 -2.66 -15.49 -20.80
C ASN A 260 -2.21 -15.39 -19.33
N ILE A 261 -0.91 -15.58 -19.03
CA ILE A 261 -0.38 -15.51 -17.66
C ILE A 261 0.78 -14.51 -17.61
N LEU A 262 0.62 -13.47 -16.81
CA LEU A 262 1.67 -12.52 -16.48
C LEU A 262 2.16 -12.80 -15.06
N VAL A 263 3.45 -13.11 -14.92
CA VAL A 263 4.10 -13.32 -13.62
C VAL A 263 4.92 -12.08 -13.26
N ASP A 264 4.70 -11.52 -12.09
CA ASP A 264 5.47 -10.39 -11.57
C ASP A 264 5.82 -10.58 -10.08
N MET A 265 7.10 -10.88 -9.83
CA MET A 265 7.62 -11.18 -8.49
C MET A 265 8.12 -9.96 -7.72
N GLY A 266 7.65 -8.75 -8.03
CA GLY A 266 7.96 -7.56 -7.24
C GLY A 266 8.47 -6.35 -8.01
N SER A 267 7.97 -6.10 -9.21
CA SER A 267 8.16 -4.83 -9.89
C SER A 267 7.39 -3.70 -9.19
N ASN A 268 7.59 -2.47 -9.62
CA ASN A 268 6.83 -1.33 -9.11
C ASN A 268 5.32 -1.46 -9.38
N GLN A 269 4.92 -2.20 -10.43
CA GLN A 269 3.51 -2.42 -10.78
C GLN A 269 2.74 -3.22 -9.71
N CYS A 270 3.44 -4.03 -8.92
CA CYS A 270 2.86 -4.72 -7.76
C CYS A 270 2.40 -3.74 -6.66
N LEU A 271 2.98 -2.54 -6.59
CA LEU A 271 2.78 -1.60 -5.50
C LEU A 271 1.99 -0.35 -5.90
N ASP A 272 2.10 0.05 -7.16
CA ASP A 272 1.61 1.33 -7.65
C ASP A 272 0.13 1.32 -8.06
N GLY A 273 -0.55 0.18 -7.89
CA GLY A 273 -1.96 0.00 -8.18
C GLY A 273 -2.28 -0.31 -9.66
N THR A 274 -1.27 -0.56 -10.49
CA THR A 274 -1.48 -0.96 -11.90
C THR A 274 -2.38 -2.18 -11.98
N TYR A 275 -2.02 -3.27 -11.29
CA TYR A 275 -2.78 -4.52 -11.36
C TYR A 275 -4.17 -4.41 -10.75
N THR A 276 -4.29 -3.74 -9.61
CA THR A 276 -5.61 -3.52 -8.97
C THR A 276 -6.53 -2.63 -9.79
N SER A 277 -6.01 -1.85 -10.73
CA SER A 277 -6.81 -0.99 -11.58
C SER A 277 -7.31 -1.69 -12.84
N ILE A 278 -6.54 -2.64 -13.37
CA ILE A 278 -6.78 -3.29 -14.66
C ILE A 278 -7.60 -4.58 -14.48
N ALA A 279 -7.32 -5.36 -13.42
CA ALA A 279 -7.97 -6.65 -13.22
C ALA A 279 -9.46 -6.52 -12.89
N ASP A 280 -10.21 -7.57 -13.22
CA ASP A 280 -11.66 -7.68 -13.00
C ASP A 280 -12.01 -8.43 -11.73
N ILE A 281 -11.25 -9.47 -11.38
CA ILE A 281 -11.49 -10.36 -10.25
C ILE A 281 -10.22 -10.49 -9.40
N TYR A 282 -10.34 -10.35 -8.08
CA TYR A 282 -9.26 -10.57 -7.13
C TYR A 282 -9.25 -12.01 -6.62
N ILE A 283 -8.07 -12.62 -6.57
CA ILE A 283 -7.81 -13.89 -5.89
C ILE A 283 -6.72 -13.63 -4.85
N GLY A 284 -6.92 -14.10 -3.63
CA GLY A 284 -5.89 -13.95 -2.59
C GLY A 284 -6.30 -14.58 -1.27
N ASP A 285 -5.59 -14.16 -0.26
CA ASP A 285 -5.78 -14.60 1.12
C ASP A 285 -5.93 -13.39 2.05
N ILE A 286 -5.17 -13.31 3.14
CA ILE A 286 -5.23 -12.21 4.09
C ILE A 286 -4.25 -11.10 3.68
N SER A 287 -4.75 -9.98 3.14
CA SER A 287 -3.91 -8.89 2.66
C SER A 287 -4.61 -7.54 2.75
N SER A 288 -3.87 -6.47 3.05
CA SER A 288 -4.37 -5.09 2.94
C SER A 288 -4.66 -4.68 1.48
N MET A 289 -4.14 -5.41 0.51
CA MET A 289 -4.38 -5.19 -0.91
C MET A 289 -5.87 -5.38 -1.27
N VAL A 290 -6.55 -6.34 -0.64
CA VAL A 290 -7.99 -6.55 -0.88
C VAL A 290 -8.83 -5.35 -0.45
N THR A 291 -8.44 -4.68 0.63
CA THR A 291 -9.11 -3.44 1.04
C THR A 291 -8.94 -2.37 -0.03
N GLU A 292 -7.71 -2.18 -0.53
CA GLU A 292 -7.46 -1.25 -1.62
C GLU A 292 -8.24 -1.60 -2.88
N TRP A 293 -8.35 -2.88 -3.21
CA TRP A 293 -9.13 -3.41 -4.33
C TRP A 293 -10.60 -3.01 -4.25
N VAL A 294 -11.26 -3.31 -3.13
CA VAL A 294 -12.68 -3.02 -2.91
C VAL A 294 -12.94 -1.51 -2.85
N LEU A 295 -12.04 -0.73 -2.25
CA LEU A 295 -12.20 0.71 -2.12
C LEU A 295 -12.06 1.49 -3.44
N GLN A 296 -11.40 0.95 -4.44
CA GLN A 296 -11.39 1.55 -5.79
C GLN A 296 -12.78 1.49 -6.41
N LYS A 297 -13.31 0.30 -6.57
CA LYS A 297 -14.68 0.01 -7.00
C LYS A 297 -15.11 -1.38 -6.51
N PRO A 298 -16.38 -1.62 -6.21
CA PRO A 298 -16.87 -2.96 -5.91
C PRO A 298 -16.61 -3.92 -7.07
N ARG A 299 -15.96 -5.06 -6.76
CA ARG A 299 -15.60 -6.11 -7.73
C ARG A 299 -15.49 -7.45 -7.04
N PRO A 300 -15.67 -8.57 -7.76
CA PRO A 300 -15.55 -9.90 -7.17
C PRO A 300 -14.20 -10.16 -6.50
N CYS A 301 -14.26 -10.83 -5.35
CA CYS A 301 -13.10 -11.33 -4.62
C CYS A 301 -13.28 -12.82 -4.34
N ILE A 302 -12.22 -13.61 -4.53
CA ILE A 302 -12.14 -15.02 -4.17
C ILE A 302 -11.03 -15.16 -3.12
N PHE A 303 -11.38 -15.58 -1.92
CA PHE A 303 -10.46 -15.76 -0.82
C PHE A 303 -10.15 -17.23 -0.61
N ILE A 304 -8.86 -17.57 -0.58
CA ILE A 304 -8.38 -18.94 -0.46
C ILE A 304 -8.09 -19.25 1.00
N ASN A 305 -8.90 -20.08 1.61
CA ASN A 305 -8.70 -20.59 2.97
C ASN A 305 -7.73 -21.79 2.97
N ALA A 306 -6.48 -21.53 2.61
CA ALA A 306 -5.45 -22.57 2.47
C ALA A 306 -5.11 -23.31 3.79
N HIS A 307 -5.50 -22.76 4.92
CA HIS A 307 -5.18 -23.28 6.26
C HIS A 307 -6.39 -23.74 7.04
N ASN A 308 -7.57 -23.81 6.42
CA ASN A 308 -8.84 -24.21 7.01
C ASN A 308 -9.18 -23.46 8.32
N VAL A 309 -8.92 -22.15 8.33
CA VAL A 309 -9.17 -21.32 9.52
C VAL A 309 -10.66 -21.05 9.71
N ASN A 310 -11.10 -20.99 10.95
CA ASN A 310 -12.44 -20.49 11.29
C ASN A 310 -12.40 -18.95 11.26
N TRP A 311 -12.68 -18.39 10.10
CA TRP A 311 -12.51 -16.97 9.82
C TRP A 311 -13.68 -16.09 10.25
N LYS A 312 -14.90 -16.63 10.39
CA LYS A 312 -16.15 -15.85 10.54
C LYS A 312 -16.17 -14.91 11.75
N ASN A 313 -15.49 -15.30 12.84
CA ASN A 313 -15.41 -14.53 14.09
C ASN A 313 -13.99 -14.02 14.37
N ASN A 314 -13.15 -13.89 13.35
CA ASN A 314 -11.78 -13.45 13.51
C ASN A 314 -11.56 -12.14 12.74
N GLU A 315 -11.33 -11.05 13.48
CA GLU A 315 -11.13 -9.70 12.91
C GLU A 315 -9.96 -9.61 11.92
N ASN A 316 -8.94 -10.47 12.05
CA ASN A 316 -7.85 -10.53 11.09
C ASN A 316 -8.32 -10.94 9.69
N TYR A 317 -9.46 -11.64 9.60
CA TYR A 317 -10.08 -12.09 8.35
C TYR A 317 -11.33 -11.26 7.97
N TYR A 318 -11.52 -10.10 8.58
CA TYR A 318 -12.68 -9.24 8.34
C TYR A 318 -12.98 -9.03 6.85
N MET A 319 -11.96 -8.86 6.02
CA MET A 319 -12.12 -8.63 4.59
C MET A 319 -12.70 -9.82 3.82
N TRP A 320 -12.68 -11.04 4.38
CA TRP A 320 -13.28 -12.21 3.75
C TRP A 320 -14.81 -12.17 3.71
N LYS A 321 -15.45 -11.32 4.50
CA LYS A 321 -16.89 -11.04 4.43
C LYS A 321 -17.32 -10.41 3.09
N PHE A 322 -16.38 -9.84 2.35
CA PHE A 322 -16.63 -9.09 1.11
C PHE A 322 -16.32 -9.88 -0.16
N GLY A 323 -16.20 -11.21 -0.07
CA GLY A 323 -15.96 -12.07 -1.21
C GLY A 323 -16.24 -13.55 -0.92
N LYS A 324 -16.14 -14.38 -1.95
CA LYS A 324 -16.33 -15.83 -1.84
C LYS A 324 -15.12 -16.47 -1.17
N VAL A 325 -15.29 -17.19 -0.08
CA VAL A 325 -14.23 -17.98 0.56
C VAL A 325 -14.30 -19.41 0.03
N VAL A 326 -13.14 -19.94 -0.37
CA VAL A 326 -13.00 -21.30 -0.93
C VAL A 326 -11.95 -22.10 -0.16
N ASN A 327 -12.22 -23.37 0.07
CA ASN A 327 -11.34 -24.29 0.82
C ASN A 327 -10.73 -25.37 -0.10
N GLU A 328 -11.36 -25.65 -1.24
CA GLU A 328 -10.95 -26.69 -2.17
C GLU A 328 -11.08 -26.29 -3.63
N LEU A 329 -10.45 -27.06 -4.53
CA LEU A 329 -10.39 -26.77 -5.96
C LEU A 329 -11.78 -26.74 -6.63
N LYS A 330 -12.72 -27.56 -6.18
CA LYS A 330 -14.09 -27.54 -6.72
C LYS A 330 -14.77 -26.21 -6.48
N GLU A 331 -14.76 -25.76 -5.21
CA GLU A 331 -15.30 -24.45 -4.81
C GLU A 331 -14.61 -23.29 -5.56
N PHE A 332 -13.29 -23.39 -5.77
CA PHE A 332 -12.55 -22.38 -6.54
C PHE A 332 -13.05 -22.28 -7.98
N LYS A 333 -13.23 -23.41 -8.67
CA LYS A 333 -13.74 -23.42 -10.06
C LYS A 333 -15.14 -22.82 -10.15
N GLU A 334 -16.01 -23.15 -9.21
CA GLU A 334 -17.37 -22.58 -9.11
C GLU A 334 -17.30 -21.07 -8.89
N ALA A 335 -16.45 -20.61 -7.94
CA ALA A 335 -16.27 -19.20 -7.63
C ALA A 335 -15.71 -18.39 -8.82
N VAL A 336 -14.79 -18.96 -9.61
CA VAL A 336 -14.30 -18.33 -10.85
C VAL A 336 -15.45 -18.12 -11.83
N THR A 337 -16.28 -19.13 -12.08
CA THR A 337 -17.40 -19.05 -13.02
C THR A 337 -18.45 -18.04 -12.55
N GLU A 338 -18.83 -18.06 -11.27
CA GLU A 338 -19.79 -17.13 -10.68
C GLU A 338 -19.30 -15.68 -10.77
N SER A 339 -18.01 -15.43 -10.47
CA SER A 339 -17.43 -14.09 -10.39
C SER A 339 -17.40 -13.33 -11.73
N ILE A 340 -17.41 -14.03 -12.85
CA ILE A 340 -17.44 -13.42 -14.19
C ILE A 340 -18.84 -12.84 -14.48
N SER A 341 -19.86 -13.52 -14.01
CA SER A 341 -21.26 -13.17 -14.35
C SER A 341 -21.83 -12.12 -13.40
N PHE A 342 -21.48 -12.18 -12.11
CA PHE A 342 -22.11 -11.34 -11.10
C PHE A 342 -21.26 -11.17 -9.84
N ASN A 343 -21.26 -9.95 -9.26
CA ASN A 343 -20.69 -9.68 -7.95
C ASN A 343 -21.77 -9.66 -6.86
N GLN A 344 -22.04 -10.81 -6.23
CA GLN A 344 -23.03 -10.92 -5.14
C GLN A 344 -22.71 -10.07 -3.91
N TYR A 345 -21.44 -9.62 -3.76
CA TYR A 345 -20.97 -8.81 -2.64
C TYR A 345 -21.01 -7.30 -2.93
N ASN A 346 -21.53 -6.87 -4.07
CA ASN A 346 -21.51 -5.48 -4.53
C ASN A 346 -22.03 -4.48 -3.49
N GLU A 347 -23.19 -4.76 -2.87
CA GLU A 347 -23.83 -3.84 -1.93
C GLU A 347 -23.04 -3.71 -0.63
N ILE A 348 -22.58 -4.83 -0.04
CA ILE A 348 -21.78 -4.78 1.18
C ILE A 348 -20.40 -4.15 0.95
N GLN A 349 -19.85 -4.27 -0.26
CA GLN A 349 -18.60 -3.61 -0.64
C GLN A 349 -18.78 -2.08 -0.78
N LYS A 350 -19.95 -1.61 -1.24
CA LYS A 350 -20.28 -0.17 -1.26
C LYS A 350 -20.37 0.40 0.16
N ILE A 351 -21.05 -0.33 1.07
CA ILE A 351 -21.14 0.05 2.48
C ILE A 351 -19.74 0.14 3.09
N LEU A 352 -18.90 -0.88 2.90
CA LEU A 352 -17.51 -0.86 3.35
C LEU A 352 -16.78 0.40 2.88
N LYS A 353 -16.93 0.75 1.61
CA LYS A 353 -16.26 1.93 1.05
C LYS A 353 -16.66 3.21 1.76
N SER A 354 -17.93 3.39 2.10
CA SER A 354 -18.41 4.58 2.82
C SER A 354 -17.90 4.67 4.26
N GLU A 355 -17.64 3.55 4.91
CA GLU A 355 -17.09 3.51 6.26
C GLU A 355 -15.56 3.71 6.29
N PHE A 356 -14.88 3.20 5.27
CA PHE A 356 -13.42 3.19 5.20
C PHE A 356 -12.82 4.45 4.56
N ILE A 357 -13.59 5.18 3.74
CA ILE A 357 -13.08 6.36 3.05
C ILE A 357 -13.97 7.56 3.37
N PHE A 358 -13.35 8.54 3.99
CA PHE A 358 -13.93 9.87 4.08
C PHE A 358 -13.89 10.55 2.72
N THR A 359 -15.04 11.05 2.28
CA THR A 359 -15.16 11.93 1.12
C THR A 359 -15.68 13.26 1.64
N ALA A 360 -14.90 14.33 1.49
CA ALA A 360 -15.42 15.67 1.77
C ALA A 360 -16.60 15.93 0.80
N ASP A 361 -17.72 16.39 1.33
CA ASP A 361 -18.83 16.83 0.47
C ASP A 361 -18.32 17.93 -0.45
N LYS A 362 -18.65 17.83 -1.75
CA LYS A 362 -18.26 18.80 -2.78
C LYS A 362 -18.96 20.18 -2.63
N SER A 363 -19.63 20.39 -1.51
CA SER A 363 -20.47 21.56 -1.21
C SER A 363 -19.90 22.50 -0.18
N SER A 364 -18.57 22.47 0.06
CA SER A 364 -17.93 23.48 0.90
C SER A 364 -16.75 24.15 0.21
#